data_b7443354fe3b342791647e223a1de21b
#
_entry.id   b7443354fe3b342791647e223a1de21b
#
_cell.length_a   1.000
_cell.length_b   1.000
_cell.length_c   1.000
_cell.angle_alpha   90.00
_cell.angle_beta   90.00
_cell.angle_gamma   90.00
#
_symmetry.space_group_name_H-M   'P 1'
#
loop_
_entity.id
_entity.type
_entity.pdbx_description
1 polymer ?
#
loop_
_entity_poly.entity_id
_entity_poly.type
_entity_poly.pdbx_seq_one_letter_code
_entity_poly.pdbx_strand_id
1 'polypeptide(L)'
;VAEHQNLSRIIGKVIHNTLSKPAANRKLRFEKYETYYAQPTFTSSARYFVHVDSDAYMEFRFDQTEHLLYLHTMPKTLYIGISETYEGLSAALSDVLGKQPPAPAWINDGLIIAVQGGTDAIKRKVETALAAGIPLVGVWSQDWCGARITAFGHQVMWNWGHDATRYPGLETLMTEMKSKGIRFLGYINPFMALEGELYRFASAHGFCIKNQE
;
A
#
# COMPACT_ATOMS: atom_id res chain seq x y z
N VAL A 1 -11.46 3.73 4.15
CA VAL A 1 -12.28 3.38 5.32
C VAL A 1 -12.06 1.92 5.69
N ALA A 2 -12.13 0.96 4.75
CA ALA A 2 -11.87 -0.46 5.01
C ALA A 2 -10.43 -0.74 5.47
N GLU A 3 -9.45 -0.02 4.94
CA GLU A 3 -8.04 -0.13 5.33
C GLU A 3 -7.82 0.30 6.78
N HIS A 4 -8.53 1.32 7.23
CA HIS A 4 -8.44 1.81 8.61
C HIS A 4 -9.05 0.82 9.61
N GLN A 5 -10.14 0.14 9.26
CA GLN A 5 -10.76 -0.87 10.12
C GLN A 5 -9.92 -2.14 10.21
N ASN A 6 -9.28 -2.58 9.12
CA ASN A 6 -8.34 -3.69 9.15
C ASN A 6 -7.05 -3.34 9.91
N LEU A 7 -6.50 -2.14 9.71
CA LEU A 7 -5.29 -1.72 10.41
C LEU A 7 -5.54 -1.54 11.92
N SER A 8 -6.65 -0.92 12.32
CA SER A 8 -7.01 -0.79 13.74
C SER A 8 -7.30 -2.14 14.39
N ARG A 9 -7.89 -3.10 13.65
CA ARG A 9 -8.12 -4.48 14.12
C ARG A 9 -6.81 -5.26 14.20
N ILE A 10 -5.91 -5.10 13.22
CA ILE A 10 -4.55 -5.67 13.24
C ILE A 10 -3.73 -5.04 14.37
N ILE A 11 -3.73 -3.73 14.50
CA ILE A 11 -3.05 -3.02 15.59
C ILE A 11 -3.68 -3.38 16.94
N GLY A 12 -5.00 -3.44 17.04
CA GLY A 12 -5.71 -3.87 18.25
C GLY A 12 -5.36 -5.30 18.66
N LYS A 13 -5.32 -6.24 17.71
CA LYS A 13 -4.88 -7.62 17.96
C LYS A 13 -3.38 -7.71 18.30
N VAL A 14 -2.53 -6.91 17.64
CA VAL A 14 -1.10 -6.83 17.94
C VAL A 14 -0.89 -6.28 19.35
N ILE A 15 -1.57 -5.20 19.73
CA ILE A 15 -1.49 -4.62 21.08
C ILE A 15 -2.02 -5.60 22.12
N HIS A 16 -3.18 -6.23 21.88
CA HIS A 16 -3.75 -7.22 22.78
C HIS A 16 -2.84 -8.43 22.96
N ASN A 17 -2.33 -9.00 21.88
CA ASN A 17 -1.38 -10.12 21.92
C ASN A 17 -0.02 -9.70 22.50
N THR A 18 0.37 -8.43 22.39
CA THR A 18 1.63 -7.90 22.91
C THR A 18 1.56 -7.64 24.42
N LEU A 19 0.42 -7.22 24.93
CA LEU A 19 0.23 -6.92 26.34
C LEU A 19 -0.21 -8.13 27.17
N SER A 20 -0.85 -9.12 26.57
CA SER A 20 -1.47 -10.25 27.29
C SER A 20 -0.65 -11.54 27.29
N LYS A 21 0.50 -11.62 26.59
CA LYS A 21 1.34 -12.84 26.52
C LYS A 21 2.81 -12.56 26.84
N PRO A 22 3.52 -13.50 27.55
CA PRO A 22 4.96 -13.40 27.76
C PRO A 22 5.74 -13.29 26.45
N ALA A 23 6.83 -12.54 26.44
CA ALA A 23 7.60 -12.17 25.24
C ALA A 23 8.08 -13.35 24.37
N ALA A 24 8.28 -14.53 24.95
CA ALA A 24 8.83 -15.70 24.26
C ALA A 24 7.88 -16.37 23.24
N ASN A 25 6.57 -16.07 23.25
CA ASN A 25 5.57 -16.74 22.42
C ASN A 25 4.77 -15.78 21.50
N ARG A 26 5.31 -14.61 21.20
CA ARG A 26 4.64 -13.61 20.37
C ARG A 26 4.88 -13.86 18.88
N LYS A 27 4.24 -14.86 18.31
CA LYS A 27 4.11 -14.95 16.86
C LYS A 27 2.90 -14.12 16.44
N LEU A 28 3.11 -13.07 15.65
CA LEU A 28 2.07 -12.41 14.88
C LEU A 28 1.42 -13.48 13.98
N ARG A 29 0.23 -13.92 14.33
CA ARG A 29 -0.57 -14.78 13.48
C ARG A 29 -1.56 -13.89 12.73
N PHE A 30 -1.30 -13.68 11.46
CA PHE A 30 -2.34 -13.22 10.54
C PHE A 30 -3.38 -14.33 10.38
N GLU A 31 -4.64 -13.98 10.45
CA GLU A 31 -5.70 -14.93 10.13
C GLU A 31 -5.69 -15.20 8.63
N LYS A 32 -6.12 -16.39 8.23
CA LYS A 32 -6.07 -16.89 6.86
C LYS A 32 -6.69 -15.95 5.81
N TYR A 33 -7.64 -15.11 6.22
CA TYR A 33 -8.40 -14.22 5.35
C TYR A 33 -8.12 -12.73 5.60
N GLU A 34 -7.04 -12.40 6.32
CA GLU A 34 -6.64 -11.01 6.51
C GLU A 34 -5.87 -10.50 5.31
N THR A 35 -6.18 -9.29 4.87
CA THR A 35 -5.49 -8.56 3.80
C THR A 35 -5.30 -7.11 4.17
N TYR A 36 -4.29 -6.46 3.60
CA TYR A 36 -4.07 -5.01 3.75
C TYR A 36 -5.09 -4.18 2.97
N TYR A 37 -5.68 -4.77 1.94
CA TYR A 37 -6.61 -4.07 1.06
C TYR A 37 -7.82 -4.93 0.78
N ALA A 38 -8.86 -4.76 1.60
CA ALA A 38 -10.14 -5.41 1.41
C ALA A 38 -10.96 -4.62 0.39
N GLN A 39 -11.36 -5.26 -0.70
CA GLN A 39 -12.23 -4.67 -1.72
C GLN A 39 -13.66 -5.20 -1.59
N PRO A 40 -14.67 -4.38 -1.91
CA PRO A 40 -16.06 -4.81 -1.97
C PRO A 40 -16.36 -5.59 -3.27
N THR A 41 -15.41 -6.40 -3.72
CA THR A 41 -15.45 -7.07 -5.03
C THR A 41 -14.89 -8.47 -4.90
N PHE A 42 -15.54 -9.43 -5.54
CA PHE A 42 -14.96 -10.74 -5.77
C PHE A 42 -15.25 -11.26 -7.17
N THR A 43 -14.41 -12.15 -7.65
CA THR A 43 -14.59 -12.94 -8.86
C THR A 43 -14.66 -14.40 -8.53
N SER A 44 -15.48 -15.17 -9.25
CA SER A 44 -15.67 -16.60 -9.08
C SER A 44 -15.05 -17.42 -10.21
N SER A 45 -14.56 -18.62 -9.90
CA SER A 45 -14.18 -19.60 -10.92
C SER A 45 -15.35 -20.04 -11.83
N ALA A 46 -16.59 -19.78 -11.41
CA ALA A 46 -17.79 -19.95 -12.26
C ALA A 46 -17.97 -18.78 -13.25
N ARG A 47 -16.99 -17.90 -13.40
CA ARG A 47 -16.94 -16.80 -14.35
C ARG A 47 -18.04 -15.76 -14.14
N TYR A 48 -18.26 -15.38 -12.89
CA TYR A 48 -19.03 -14.19 -12.53
C TYR A 48 -18.26 -13.32 -11.55
N PHE A 49 -18.63 -12.04 -11.46
CA PHE A 49 -18.16 -11.14 -10.41
C PHE A 49 -19.33 -10.49 -9.70
N VAL A 50 -19.06 -10.05 -8.49
CA VAL A 50 -19.95 -9.16 -7.73
C VAL A 50 -19.11 -7.98 -7.24
N HIS A 51 -19.61 -6.78 -7.47
CA HIS A 51 -19.06 -5.55 -6.93
C HIS A 51 -20.15 -4.76 -6.21
N VAL A 52 -19.86 -4.32 -4.99
CA VAL A 52 -20.79 -3.55 -4.15
C VAL A 52 -20.30 -2.11 -4.10
N ASP A 53 -21.06 -1.17 -4.66
CA ASP A 53 -20.76 0.26 -4.62
C ASP A 53 -21.11 0.85 -3.24
N SER A 54 -20.25 0.53 -2.28
CA SER A 54 -20.36 0.98 -0.89
C SER A 54 -19.02 0.92 -0.17
N ASP A 55 -18.78 1.88 0.71
CA ASP A 55 -17.66 1.93 1.66
C ASP A 55 -18.06 1.45 3.07
N ALA A 56 -19.32 1.08 3.27
CA ALA A 56 -19.83 0.56 4.53
C ALA A 56 -19.28 -0.84 4.84
N TYR A 57 -19.34 -1.20 6.11
CA TYR A 57 -18.97 -2.56 6.53
C TYR A 57 -19.83 -3.61 5.83
N MET A 58 -19.16 -4.64 5.31
CA MET A 58 -19.79 -5.81 4.69
C MET A 58 -19.00 -7.08 4.94
N GLU A 59 -19.70 -8.21 4.86
CA GLU A 59 -19.08 -9.53 4.94
C GLU A 59 -19.47 -10.36 3.74
N PHE A 60 -18.49 -10.95 3.07
CA PHE A 60 -18.70 -12.02 2.12
C PHE A 60 -18.43 -13.36 2.81
N ARG A 61 -19.40 -14.25 2.78
CA ARG A 61 -19.26 -15.63 3.28
C ARG A 61 -19.45 -16.60 2.12
N PHE A 62 -18.40 -17.31 1.79
CA PHE A 62 -18.40 -18.30 0.71
C PHE A 62 -18.50 -19.69 1.31
N ASP A 63 -19.62 -20.36 1.08
CA ASP A 63 -19.85 -21.74 1.46
C ASP A 63 -19.99 -22.61 0.21
N GLN A 64 -20.04 -23.94 0.40
CA GLN A 64 -20.15 -24.91 -0.71
C GLN A 64 -21.50 -24.84 -1.42
N THR A 65 -22.55 -24.47 -0.71
CA THR A 65 -23.94 -24.50 -1.18
C THR A 65 -24.51 -23.13 -1.46
N GLU A 66 -23.98 -22.09 -0.80
CA GLU A 66 -24.48 -20.73 -0.94
C GLU A 66 -23.40 -19.67 -0.70
N HIS A 67 -23.56 -18.53 -1.31
CA HIS A 67 -22.77 -17.34 -1.01
C HIS A 67 -23.67 -16.31 -0.32
N LEU A 68 -23.23 -15.85 0.85
CA LEU A 68 -23.96 -14.84 1.62
C LEU A 68 -23.22 -13.50 1.56
N LEU A 69 -23.95 -12.46 1.30
CA LEU A 69 -23.49 -11.08 1.38
C LEU A 69 -24.25 -10.38 2.50
N TYR A 70 -23.58 -10.09 3.60
CA TYR A 70 -24.12 -9.26 4.66
C TYR A 70 -23.72 -7.80 4.44
N LEU A 71 -24.70 -6.91 4.41
CA LEU A 71 -24.51 -5.47 4.21
C LEU A 71 -25.00 -4.73 5.46
N HIS A 72 -24.13 -3.91 6.05
CA HIS A 72 -24.52 -3.06 7.19
C HIS A 72 -25.44 -1.90 6.73
N THR A 73 -25.22 -1.43 5.53
CA THR A 73 -26.03 -0.35 4.90
C THR A 73 -26.32 -0.73 3.46
N MET A 74 -27.52 -0.42 2.97
CA MET A 74 -27.86 -0.67 1.57
C MET A 74 -26.92 0.12 0.65
N PRO A 75 -26.26 -0.56 -0.30
CA PRO A 75 -25.42 0.11 -1.28
C PRO A 75 -26.25 0.89 -2.29
N LYS A 76 -25.64 1.84 -2.97
CA LYS A 76 -26.25 2.53 -4.10
C LYS A 76 -26.53 1.58 -5.24
N THR A 77 -25.57 0.71 -5.52
CA THR A 77 -25.62 -0.23 -6.64
C THR A 77 -24.92 -1.52 -6.26
N LEU A 78 -25.45 -2.62 -6.74
CA LEU A 78 -24.83 -3.94 -6.77
C LEU A 78 -24.63 -4.33 -8.23
N TYR A 79 -23.37 -4.51 -8.63
CA TYR A 79 -23.01 -4.96 -9.97
C TYR A 79 -22.75 -6.46 -9.95
N ILE A 80 -23.40 -7.18 -10.87
CA ILE A 80 -23.18 -8.61 -11.10
C ILE A 80 -22.90 -8.78 -12.58
N GLY A 81 -21.73 -9.32 -12.90
CA GLY A 81 -21.35 -9.62 -14.27
C GLY A 81 -21.04 -11.10 -14.47
N ILE A 82 -21.39 -11.62 -15.64
CA ILE A 82 -21.17 -13.02 -16.05
C ILE A 82 -20.51 -12.98 -17.43
N SER A 83 -19.59 -13.90 -17.67
CA SER A 83 -18.97 -14.05 -18.99
C SER A 83 -18.65 -15.50 -19.28
N GLU A 84 -18.57 -15.85 -20.56
CA GLU A 84 -18.14 -17.19 -20.99
C GLU A 84 -16.63 -17.40 -20.86
N THR A 85 -15.83 -16.30 -20.79
CA THR A 85 -14.37 -16.34 -20.67
C THR A 85 -13.88 -15.48 -19.51
N TYR A 86 -12.68 -15.73 -18.99
CA TYR A 86 -12.06 -14.91 -17.96
C TYR A 86 -11.63 -13.52 -18.49
N GLU A 87 -11.22 -13.44 -19.74
CA GLU A 87 -10.91 -12.17 -20.42
C GLU A 87 -12.16 -11.29 -20.50
N GLY A 88 -13.28 -11.85 -20.91
CA GLY A 88 -14.57 -11.15 -20.95
C GLY A 88 -15.04 -10.73 -19.57
N LEU A 89 -14.82 -11.58 -18.54
CA LEU A 89 -15.13 -11.24 -17.16
C LEU A 89 -14.29 -10.06 -16.65
N SER A 90 -12.98 -10.08 -16.94
CA SER A 90 -12.07 -8.99 -16.57
C SER A 90 -12.40 -7.69 -17.28
N ALA A 91 -12.78 -7.77 -18.56
CA ALA A 91 -13.22 -6.61 -19.32
C ALA A 91 -14.49 -6.00 -18.71
N ALA A 92 -15.52 -6.81 -18.44
CA ALA A 92 -16.77 -6.36 -17.84
C ALA A 92 -16.55 -5.75 -16.44
N LEU A 93 -15.68 -6.33 -15.62
CA LEU A 93 -15.32 -5.76 -14.32
C LEU A 93 -14.57 -4.43 -14.47
N SER A 94 -13.67 -4.34 -15.45
CA SER A 94 -12.94 -3.09 -15.75
C SER A 94 -13.85 -1.98 -16.26
N ASP A 95 -14.94 -2.31 -16.94
CA ASP A 95 -15.94 -1.32 -17.36
C ASP A 95 -16.71 -0.74 -16.17
N VAL A 96 -16.88 -1.52 -15.09
CA VAL A 96 -17.50 -1.07 -13.82
C VAL A 96 -16.52 -0.27 -12.98
N LEU A 97 -15.29 -0.76 -12.79
CA LEU A 97 -14.29 -0.18 -11.89
C LEU A 97 -13.44 0.92 -12.55
N GLY A 98 -13.49 1.04 -13.86
CA GLY A 98 -12.58 1.86 -14.65
C GLY A 98 -11.32 1.10 -15.07
N LYS A 99 -10.70 1.59 -16.14
CA LYS A 99 -9.47 1.02 -16.69
C LYS A 99 -8.26 1.77 -16.16
N GLN A 100 -7.24 1.04 -15.77
CA GLN A 100 -5.95 1.64 -15.43
C GLN A 100 -5.35 2.28 -16.68
N PRO A 101 -4.73 3.48 -16.57
CA PRO A 101 -3.97 4.04 -17.67
C PRO A 101 -2.81 3.11 -18.03
N PRO A 102 -2.36 3.10 -19.29
CA PRO A 102 -1.21 2.30 -19.68
C PRO A 102 0.01 2.72 -18.87
N ALA A 103 0.83 1.75 -18.48
CA ALA A 103 2.08 2.02 -17.79
C ALA A 103 3.00 2.86 -18.72
N PRO A 104 3.80 3.80 -18.18
CA PRO A 104 4.77 4.53 -18.97
C PRO A 104 5.76 3.59 -19.65
N ALA A 105 6.08 3.83 -20.93
CA ALA A 105 6.92 2.94 -21.73
C ALA A 105 8.26 2.59 -21.05
N TRP A 106 8.89 3.57 -20.38
CA TRP A 106 10.18 3.40 -19.72
C TRP A 106 10.20 2.28 -18.65
N ILE A 107 9.05 1.87 -18.10
CA ILE A 107 8.99 0.83 -17.05
C ILE A 107 9.38 -0.55 -17.59
N ASN A 108 9.30 -0.72 -18.92
CA ASN A 108 9.66 -1.95 -19.61
C ASN A 108 11.14 -2.00 -20.04
N ASP A 109 11.90 -0.89 -19.84
CA ASP A 109 13.27 -0.78 -20.34
C ASP A 109 14.31 -1.33 -19.34
N GLY A 110 13.90 -1.72 -18.11
CA GLY A 110 14.82 -2.24 -17.11
C GLY A 110 14.17 -2.47 -15.74
N LEU A 111 15.00 -2.63 -14.73
CA LEU A 111 14.59 -2.91 -13.38
C LEU A 111 14.42 -1.64 -12.54
N ILE A 112 13.48 -1.69 -11.61
CA ILE A 112 13.37 -0.75 -10.48
C ILE A 112 13.88 -1.49 -9.25
N ILE A 113 14.94 -0.97 -8.62
CA ILE A 113 15.49 -1.55 -7.40
C ILE A 113 14.99 -0.80 -6.16
N ALA A 114 14.63 -1.54 -5.11
CA ALA A 114 14.30 -0.97 -3.82
C ALA A 114 15.57 -0.74 -2.99
N VAL A 115 15.79 0.49 -2.52
CA VAL A 115 16.95 0.84 -1.70
C VAL A 115 16.51 1.73 -0.54
N GLN A 116 16.94 1.37 0.65
CA GLN A 116 16.81 2.16 1.87
C GLN A 116 18.21 2.48 2.43
N GLY A 117 18.30 3.47 3.31
CA GLY A 117 19.53 3.75 4.05
C GLY A 117 20.31 4.97 3.56
N GLY A 118 19.69 5.86 2.80
CA GLY A 118 20.26 7.15 2.46
C GLY A 118 20.97 7.23 1.11
N THR A 119 21.47 8.42 0.81
CA THR A 119 22.10 8.78 -0.47
C THR A 119 23.23 7.82 -0.86
N ASP A 120 24.14 7.52 0.08
CA ASP A 120 25.30 6.65 -0.21
C ASP A 120 24.89 5.19 -0.47
N ALA A 121 23.85 4.71 0.20
CA ALA A 121 23.33 3.37 -0.05
C ALA A 121 22.76 3.27 -1.47
N ILE A 122 22.06 4.30 -1.93
CA ILE A 122 21.54 4.36 -3.31
C ILE A 122 22.72 4.38 -4.30
N LYS A 123 23.70 5.27 -4.13
CA LYS A 123 24.86 5.37 -5.03
C LYS A 123 25.55 4.02 -5.19
N ARG A 124 25.91 3.39 -4.09
CA ARG A 124 26.57 2.07 -4.11
C ARG A 124 25.76 1.00 -4.83
N LYS A 125 24.44 0.92 -4.55
CA LYS A 125 23.58 -0.09 -5.17
C LYS A 125 23.37 0.14 -6.66
N VAL A 126 23.20 1.39 -7.07
CA VAL A 126 23.11 1.76 -8.50
C VAL A 126 24.40 1.42 -9.22
N GLU A 127 25.56 1.81 -8.68
CA GLU A 127 26.87 1.51 -9.26
C GLU A 127 27.11 0.00 -9.39
N THR A 128 26.77 -0.77 -8.34
CA THR A 128 26.89 -2.24 -8.36
C THR A 128 26.03 -2.86 -9.45
N ALA A 129 24.79 -2.41 -9.58
CA ALA A 129 23.86 -2.96 -10.58
C ALA A 129 24.33 -2.62 -12.02
N LEU A 130 24.75 -1.36 -12.25
CA LEU A 130 25.25 -0.94 -13.55
C LEU A 130 26.56 -1.66 -13.93
N ALA A 131 27.47 -1.85 -12.96
CA ALA A 131 28.72 -2.59 -13.19
C ALA A 131 28.45 -4.08 -13.51
N ALA A 132 27.35 -4.65 -13.02
CA ALA A 132 26.89 -5.99 -13.34
C ALA A 132 26.12 -6.08 -14.67
N GLY A 133 26.00 -4.98 -15.44
CA GLY A 133 25.28 -4.93 -16.71
C GLY A 133 23.75 -5.00 -16.55
N ILE A 134 23.23 -4.72 -15.36
CA ILE A 134 21.77 -4.74 -15.11
C ILE A 134 21.17 -3.43 -15.62
N PRO A 135 20.20 -3.46 -16.55
CA PRO A 135 19.52 -2.26 -17.01
C PRO A 135 18.64 -1.72 -15.87
N LEU A 136 18.96 -0.53 -15.37
CA LEU A 136 18.18 0.16 -14.35
C LEU A 136 17.37 1.30 -14.96
N VAL A 137 16.10 1.39 -14.62
CA VAL A 137 15.19 2.48 -14.99
C VAL A 137 14.68 3.25 -13.79
N GLY A 138 14.85 2.72 -12.57
CA GLY A 138 14.42 3.40 -11.38
C GLY A 138 15.03 2.87 -10.08
N VAL A 139 15.02 3.73 -9.07
CA VAL A 139 15.28 3.40 -7.67
C VAL A 139 14.06 3.79 -6.87
N TRP A 140 13.49 2.85 -6.13
CA TRP A 140 12.41 3.09 -5.20
C TRP A 140 12.96 3.18 -3.78
N SER A 141 12.74 4.33 -3.13
CA SER A 141 13.16 4.56 -1.76
C SER A 141 11.97 4.75 -0.83
N GLN A 142 11.83 3.86 0.14
CA GLN A 142 10.74 3.91 1.10
C GLN A 142 11.01 4.94 2.20
N ASP A 143 12.26 5.06 2.65
CA ASP A 143 12.67 5.88 3.79
C ASP A 143 13.28 7.25 3.41
N TRP A 144 12.93 7.76 2.23
CA TRP A 144 13.35 9.08 1.76
C TRP A 144 12.89 10.25 2.66
N CYS A 145 11.77 10.03 3.37
CA CYS A 145 11.21 10.95 4.35
C CYS A 145 11.66 10.68 5.79
N GLY A 146 12.70 9.86 5.97
CA GLY A 146 13.23 9.51 7.28
C GLY A 146 12.73 8.18 7.82
N ALA A 147 13.29 7.82 8.97
CA ALA A 147 12.92 6.63 9.72
C ALA A 147 12.85 6.95 11.21
N ARG A 148 12.05 6.19 11.92
CA ARG A 148 11.85 6.29 13.38
C ARG A 148 11.88 4.93 14.02
N ILE A 149 12.14 4.88 15.32
CA ILE A 149 12.05 3.67 16.12
C ILE A 149 10.74 3.71 16.90
N THR A 150 9.95 2.67 16.76
CA THR A 150 8.69 2.49 17.49
C THR A 150 8.74 1.21 18.32
N ALA A 151 7.70 0.94 19.09
CA ALA A 151 7.53 -0.34 19.78
C ALA A 151 7.55 -1.56 18.84
N PHE A 152 7.36 -1.34 17.54
CA PHE A 152 7.38 -2.35 16.48
C PHE A 152 8.70 -2.38 15.71
N GLY A 153 9.74 -1.67 16.17
CA GLY A 153 11.04 -1.55 15.53
C GLY A 153 11.16 -0.36 14.60
N HIS A 154 12.05 -0.50 13.60
CA HIS A 154 12.27 0.55 12.60
C HIS A 154 11.08 0.71 11.67
N GLN A 155 10.57 1.93 11.56
CA GLN A 155 9.48 2.32 10.67
C GLN A 155 9.83 3.58 9.90
N VAL A 156 9.18 3.78 8.76
CA VAL A 156 9.26 5.02 7.99
C VAL A 156 8.67 6.18 8.80
N MET A 157 9.33 7.33 8.75
CA MET A 157 8.80 8.56 9.31
C MET A 157 7.78 9.16 8.35
N TRP A 158 6.53 8.81 8.45
CA TRP A 158 5.46 9.28 7.56
C TRP A 158 5.20 10.79 7.69
N ASN A 159 6.19 11.58 7.31
CA ASN A 159 6.13 13.05 7.30
C ASN A 159 6.12 13.63 5.89
N TRP A 160 6.34 12.79 4.87
CA TRP A 160 6.29 13.05 3.42
C TRP A 160 7.09 14.29 2.98
N GLY A 161 8.10 14.64 3.76
CA GLY A 161 9.12 15.62 3.47
C GLY A 161 10.49 14.96 3.38
N HIS A 162 11.38 15.52 2.61
CA HIS A 162 12.74 15.04 2.46
C HIS A 162 13.51 15.09 3.80
N ASP A 163 14.06 13.97 4.22
CA ASP A 163 15.00 13.89 5.34
C ASP A 163 16.43 14.20 4.85
N ALA A 164 16.83 15.46 4.98
CA ALA A 164 18.14 15.92 4.53
C ALA A 164 19.32 15.30 5.31
N THR A 165 19.08 14.82 6.53
CA THR A 165 20.11 14.14 7.32
C THR A 165 20.40 12.75 6.77
N ARG A 166 19.34 12.01 6.44
CA ARG A 166 19.43 10.66 5.91
C ARG A 166 19.77 10.64 4.42
N TYR A 167 19.24 11.60 3.67
CA TYR A 167 19.43 11.77 2.22
C TYR A 167 20.07 13.12 1.89
N PRO A 168 21.31 13.38 2.35
CA PRO A 168 21.99 14.61 2.00
C PRO A 168 22.19 14.69 0.48
N GLY A 169 21.94 15.85 -0.10
CA GLY A 169 22.10 16.09 -1.53
C GLY A 169 21.16 15.28 -2.42
N LEU A 170 19.93 14.93 -1.95
CA LEU A 170 18.98 14.12 -2.71
C LEU A 170 18.66 14.72 -4.08
N GLU A 171 18.50 16.03 -4.20
CA GLU A 171 18.21 16.70 -5.47
C GLU A 171 19.34 16.52 -6.49
N THR A 172 20.59 16.62 -6.03
CA THR A 172 21.78 16.36 -6.86
C THR A 172 21.80 14.91 -7.32
N LEU A 173 21.57 13.95 -6.39
CA LEU A 173 21.48 12.55 -6.72
C LEU A 173 20.40 12.25 -7.74
N MET A 174 19.21 12.84 -7.58
CA MET A 174 18.10 12.68 -8.53
C MET A 174 18.47 13.20 -9.93
N THR A 175 19.16 14.33 -10.00
CA THR A 175 19.67 14.90 -11.25
C THR A 175 20.69 14.00 -11.92
N GLU A 176 21.66 13.48 -11.17
CA GLU A 176 22.66 12.52 -11.65
C GLU A 176 22.03 11.21 -12.17
N MET A 177 21.06 10.67 -11.42
CA MET A 177 20.35 9.46 -11.86
C MET A 177 19.52 9.72 -13.11
N LYS A 178 18.82 10.85 -13.17
CA LYS A 178 18.00 11.24 -14.32
C LYS A 178 18.84 11.35 -15.61
N SER A 179 20.08 11.88 -15.52
CA SER A 179 21.00 11.96 -16.66
C SER A 179 21.39 10.56 -17.18
N LYS A 180 21.29 9.51 -16.36
CA LYS A 180 21.52 8.11 -16.71
C LYS A 180 20.23 7.37 -17.09
N GLY A 181 19.10 8.06 -17.21
CA GLY A 181 17.79 7.45 -17.49
C GLY A 181 17.14 6.76 -16.27
N ILE A 182 17.73 6.91 -15.08
CA ILE A 182 17.24 6.26 -13.84
C ILE A 182 16.36 7.25 -13.06
N ARG A 183 15.14 6.84 -12.73
CA ARG A 183 14.18 7.66 -11.96
C ARG A 183 14.26 7.38 -10.48
N PHE A 184 14.07 8.41 -9.66
CA PHE A 184 13.86 8.25 -8.23
C PHE A 184 12.36 8.19 -7.93
N LEU A 185 11.94 7.17 -7.19
CA LEU A 185 10.57 6.89 -6.80
C LEU A 185 10.49 6.93 -5.26
N GLY A 186 9.86 7.96 -4.72
CA GLY A 186 9.59 8.07 -3.29
C GLY A 186 8.31 7.31 -2.91
N TYR A 187 8.34 6.58 -1.82
CA TYR A 187 7.16 5.96 -1.25
C TYR A 187 6.27 6.98 -0.55
N ILE A 188 4.98 6.86 -0.75
CA ILE A 188 3.96 7.68 -0.08
C ILE A 188 2.74 6.84 0.25
N ASN A 189 2.07 7.13 1.37
CA ASN A 189 0.76 6.59 1.73
C ASN A 189 -0.07 7.66 2.48
N PRO A 190 -1.35 7.43 2.81
CA PRO A 190 -2.19 8.41 3.49
C PRO A 190 -1.93 8.54 5.01
N PHE A 191 -0.96 7.82 5.56
CA PHE A 191 -0.64 7.91 6.98
C PHE A 191 0.35 9.03 7.27
N MET A 192 0.24 9.59 8.47
CA MET A 192 1.14 10.62 8.97
C MET A 192 1.64 10.25 10.36
N ALA A 193 2.92 10.44 10.62
CA ALA A 193 3.49 10.25 11.94
C ALA A 193 3.02 11.36 12.88
N LEU A 194 2.50 11.00 14.05
CA LEU A 194 1.94 11.96 15.01
C LEU A 194 2.94 13.04 15.46
N GLU A 195 4.22 12.68 15.54
CA GLU A 195 5.33 13.56 15.85
C GLU A 195 5.77 14.44 14.67
N GLY A 196 5.26 14.20 13.46
CA GLY A 196 5.61 14.91 12.24
C GLY A 196 4.94 16.27 12.10
N GLU A 197 5.60 17.18 11.37
CA GLU A 197 5.05 18.51 11.08
C GLU A 197 3.81 18.44 10.19
N LEU A 198 3.82 17.51 9.23
CA LEU A 198 2.68 17.28 8.34
C LEU A 198 1.43 16.89 9.12
N TYR A 199 1.56 16.03 10.14
CA TYR A 199 0.44 15.68 11.00
C TYR A 199 -0.08 16.89 11.77
N ARG A 200 0.81 17.70 12.36
CA ARG A 200 0.41 18.93 13.09
C ARG A 200 -0.37 19.88 12.18
N PHE A 201 0.14 20.09 10.96
CA PHE A 201 -0.54 20.89 9.96
C PHE A 201 -1.92 20.33 9.59
N ALA A 202 -1.98 19.05 9.21
CA ALA A 202 -3.21 18.39 8.80
C ALA A 202 -4.26 18.35 9.92
N SER A 203 -3.84 18.09 11.16
CA SER A 203 -4.72 18.08 12.32
C SER A 203 -5.30 19.46 12.62
N ALA A 204 -4.47 20.52 12.54
CA ALA A 204 -4.90 21.89 12.77
C ALA A 204 -5.92 22.38 11.71
N HIS A 205 -5.85 21.85 10.49
CA HIS A 205 -6.75 22.20 9.39
C HIS A 205 -7.93 21.22 9.20
N GLY A 206 -8.09 20.24 10.09
CA GLY A 206 -9.21 19.30 10.03
C GLY A 206 -9.11 18.27 8.91
N PHE A 207 -7.93 18.00 8.36
CA PHE A 207 -7.72 17.05 7.27
C PHE A 207 -7.57 15.60 7.76
N CYS A 208 -7.46 15.39 9.06
CA CYS A 208 -7.37 14.04 9.63
C CYS A 208 -8.75 13.41 9.78
N ILE A 209 -8.83 12.11 9.46
CA ILE A 209 -10.01 11.30 9.78
C ILE A 209 -10.07 11.15 11.31
N LYS A 210 -11.21 11.49 11.90
CA LYS A 210 -11.46 11.37 13.34
C LYS A 210 -12.29 10.13 13.63
N ASN A 211 -12.04 9.47 14.76
CA ASN A 211 -12.96 8.48 15.28
C ASN A 211 -14.28 9.20 15.66
N GLN A 212 -15.39 8.58 15.33
CA GLN A 212 -16.67 8.98 15.92
C GLN A 212 -16.65 8.49 17.38
N GLU A 213 -16.63 9.41 18.33
CA GLU A 213 -16.94 9.12 19.73
C GLU A 213 -18.45 8.99 19.92
#